data_754fe9149363ef9695aebc3e73d8cc49
#
_entry.id   754fe9149363ef9695aebc3e73d8cc49
#
_cell.length_a   1.000
_cell.length_b   1.000
_cell.length_c   1.000
_cell.angle_alpha   90.00
_cell.angle_beta   90.00
_cell.angle_gamma   90.00
#
_symmetry.space_group_name_H-M   'P 1'
#
loop_
_entity.id
_entity.type
_entity.pdbx_description
1 polymer ?
#
loop_
_entity_poly.entity_id
_entity_poly.type
_entity_poly.pdbx_seq_one_letter_code
_entity_poly.pdbx_strand_id
1 'polypeptide(L)'
;LNFNKKLKILHVYNRAEKIGGRIYFISTGKKIENGLIRLGHDVEGISDRDILSYSSKIKGKKLLNKIFLEKTLYYRPDLILMGHVNTIENETFDLVKKTCKHTTFSQWYEDNLTINGPDFEKNYSNLKTNFQHIDNFFISTHPDDVSKKNSRIRYHFLPTPVDRNIEKLSIYNSNNYTYDVFFAMSHGVNRGKVKSGKKDERETFIKELINLNKDIKFDIYGYRDRNPVWSESFYSAISRSSMAVNLNRGKPKKYSSSNRIGSLIGNGLLTFIDYKKKFNHFFNSNEIIFYDNKYDLSDKINFYKQNNNLAKKIAQKGQQKYFRLFNEIEVAKYIIDESIKGISKPIWGKYIK
;
A
#
# COMPACT_ATOMS: atom_id res chain seq x y z
N LEU A 1 3.19 30.94 9.34
CA LEU A 1 2.27 30.22 8.44
C LEU A 1 1.11 29.70 9.25
N ASN A 2 -0.11 30.16 8.90
CA ASN A 2 -1.35 29.80 9.59
C ASN A 2 -1.59 28.29 9.44
N PHE A 3 -1.46 27.50 10.51
CA PHE A 3 -1.48 26.03 10.52
C PHE A 3 -2.86 25.41 10.20
N ASN A 4 -3.88 26.23 9.98
CA ASN A 4 -5.27 25.82 9.71
C ASN A 4 -5.78 26.17 8.30
N LYS A 5 -4.89 26.47 7.33
CA LYS A 5 -5.36 26.76 5.98
C LYS A 5 -5.94 25.50 5.34
N LYS A 6 -7.23 25.53 5.00
CA LYS A 6 -7.86 24.52 4.14
C LYS A 6 -7.20 24.55 2.76
N LEU A 7 -6.65 23.40 2.34
CA LEU A 7 -6.01 23.23 1.03
C LEU A 7 -7.01 22.67 0.02
N LYS A 8 -6.83 23.03 -1.24
CA LYS A 8 -7.46 22.38 -2.40
C LYS A 8 -6.50 21.30 -2.91
N ILE A 9 -6.92 20.06 -2.93
CA ILE A 9 -6.09 18.92 -3.30
C ILE A 9 -6.73 18.16 -4.45
N LEU A 10 -6.00 18.02 -5.56
CA LEU A 10 -6.40 17.14 -6.65
C LEU A 10 -5.70 15.78 -6.49
N HIS A 11 -6.45 14.74 -6.09
CA HIS A 11 -5.93 13.40 -5.90
C HIS A 11 -6.19 12.53 -7.13
N VAL A 12 -5.13 12.13 -7.81
CA VAL A 12 -5.19 11.34 -9.06
C VAL A 12 -4.70 9.93 -8.81
N TYR A 13 -5.59 8.95 -8.82
CA TYR A 13 -5.24 7.54 -8.62
C TYR A 13 -6.33 6.61 -9.18
N ASN A 14 -5.99 5.34 -9.41
CA ASN A 14 -6.95 4.33 -9.87
C ASN A 14 -7.98 4.00 -8.78
N ARG A 15 -9.22 4.42 -8.97
CA ARG A 15 -10.36 4.13 -8.06
C ARG A 15 -11.01 2.79 -8.36
N ALA A 16 -10.73 2.20 -9.55
CA ALA A 16 -11.32 0.96 -10.02
C ALA A 16 -12.86 0.97 -10.07
N GLU A 17 -13.45 2.11 -10.41
CA GLU A 17 -14.91 2.29 -10.50
C GLU A 17 -15.50 1.47 -11.65
N LYS A 18 -14.86 1.46 -12.83
CA LYS A 18 -15.31 0.70 -14.00
C LYS A 18 -15.30 -0.82 -13.81
N ILE A 19 -14.42 -1.33 -12.98
CA ILE A 19 -14.29 -2.78 -12.70
C ILE A 19 -14.98 -3.20 -11.41
N GLY A 20 -16.02 -2.50 -11.01
CA GLY A 20 -16.82 -2.84 -9.83
C GLY A 20 -16.13 -2.59 -8.50
N GLY A 21 -15.22 -1.62 -8.43
CA GLY A 21 -14.55 -1.25 -7.17
C GLY A 21 -13.61 -2.32 -6.60
N ARG A 22 -13.12 -3.24 -7.44
CA ARG A 22 -12.32 -4.41 -7.02
C ARG A 22 -11.19 -4.09 -6.03
N ILE A 23 -10.55 -2.92 -6.15
CA ILE A 23 -9.47 -2.48 -5.27
C ILE A 23 -9.79 -1.16 -4.54
N TYR A 24 -10.91 -0.53 -4.85
CA TYR A 24 -11.24 0.81 -4.35
C TYR A 24 -11.30 0.88 -2.83
N PHE A 25 -12.05 -0.03 -2.19
CA PHE A 25 -12.31 0.02 -0.74
C PHE A 25 -11.08 -0.24 0.12
N ILE A 26 -10.13 -1.02 -0.37
CA ILE A 26 -8.94 -1.42 0.37
C ILE A 26 -7.66 -0.77 -0.16
N SER A 27 -7.78 0.15 -1.13
CA SER A 27 -6.61 0.76 -1.75
C SER A 27 -5.96 1.81 -0.84
N THR A 28 -4.65 1.91 -0.91
CA THR A 28 -3.88 2.98 -0.27
C THR A 28 -4.36 4.35 -0.68
N GLY A 29 -4.68 4.54 -1.98
CA GLY A 29 -5.22 5.81 -2.47
C GLY A 29 -6.51 6.23 -1.78
N LYS A 30 -7.43 5.28 -1.55
CA LYS A 30 -8.70 5.58 -0.83
C LYS A 30 -8.46 5.97 0.62
N LYS A 31 -7.57 5.28 1.31
CA LYS A 31 -7.22 5.59 2.70
C LYS A 31 -6.57 6.97 2.82
N ILE A 32 -5.64 7.30 1.93
CA ILE A 32 -5.04 8.64 1.86
C ILE A 32 -6.11 9.70 1.61
N GLU A 33 -7.00 9.49 0.64
CA GLU A 33 -8.10 10.41 0.33
C GLU A 33 -9.01 10.65 1.55
N ASN A 34 -9.40 9.58 2.25
CA ASN A 34 -10.19 9.69 3.47
C ASN A 34 -9.46 10.51 4.55
N GLY A 35 -8.16 10.32 4.72
CA GLY A 35 -7.35 11.10 5.65
C GLY A 35 -7.30 12.58 5.29
N LEU A 36 -7.12 12.92 4.00
CA LEU A 36 -7.13 14.30 3.52
C LEU A 36 -8.47 15.00 3.79
N ILE A 37 -9.59 14.31 3.53
CA ILE A 37 -10.95 14.82 3.78
C ILE A 37 -11.17 15.02 5.29
N ARG A 38 -10.77 14.06 6.13
CA ARG A 38 -10.91 14.13 7.59
C ARG A 38 -10.06 15.22 8.23
N LEU A 39 -8.97 15.61 7.58
CA LEU A 39 -8.19 16.80 7.98
C LEU A 39 -8.86 18.12 7.59
N GLY A 40 -10.01 18.08 6.94
CA GLY A 40 -10.80 19.27 6.57
C GLY A 40 -10.38 19.91 5.25
N HIS A 41 -9.56 19.24 4.44
CA HIS A 41 -9.17 19.74 3.13
C HIS A 41 -10.28 19.55 2.10
N ASP A 42 -10.26 20.38 1.06
CA ASP A 42 -11.10 20.24 -0.12
C ASP A 42 -10.41 19.28 -1.10
N VAL A 43 -11.01 18.12 -1.37
CA VAL A 43 -10.38 17.05 -2.13
C VAL A 43 -11.21 16.68 -3.34
N GLU A 44 -10.66 16.91 -4.51
CA GLU A 44 -11.21 16.48 -5.77
C GLU A 44 -10.42 15.29 -6.33
N GLY A 45 -11.10 14.38 -7.03
CA GLY A 45 -10.50 13.15 -7.53
C GLY A 45 -10.52 13.02 -9.06
N ILE A 46 -9.51 12.32 -9.59
CA ILE A 46 -9.49 11.79 -10.95
C ILE A 46 -9.08 10.31 -10.89
N SER A 47 -9.90 9.43 -11.48
CA SER A 47 -9.54 8.03 -11.68
C SER A 47 -8.89 7.85 -13.05
N ASP A 48 -7.54 7.81 -13.09
CA ASP A 48 -6.79 7.73 -14.34
C ASP A 48 -7.12 6.46 -15.16
N ARG A 49 -7.15 5.30 -14.49
CA ARG A 49 -7.37 4.01 -15.14
C ARG A 49 -8.80 3.82 -15.64
N ASP A 50 -9.77 4.36 -14.93
CA ASP A 50 -11.16 4.29 -15.35
C ASP A 50 -11.38 5.12 -16.59
N ILE A 51 -10.89 6.37 -16.63
CA ILE A 51 -10.97 7.23 -17.82
C ILE A 51 -10.28 6.58 -19.03
N LEU A 52 -9.08 6.04 -18.85
CA LEU A 52 -8.35 5.32 -19.91
C LEU A 52 -9.17 4.15 -20.47
N SER A 53 -10.01 3.52 -19.68
CA SER A 53 -10.76 2.33 -20.05
C SER A 53 -12.10 2.62 -20.71
N TYR A 54 -12.58 3.87 -20.74
CA TYR A 54 -13.83 4.25 -21.38
C TYR A 54 -13.75 4.30 -22.92
N SER A 55 -12.54 4.27 -23.48
CA SER A 55 -12.35 4.40 -24.92
C SER A 55 -11.14 3.58 -25.39
N SER A 56 -10.78 3.65 -26.67
CA SER A 56 -9.51 3.10 -27.15
C SER A 56 -8.34 3.73 -26.38
N LYS A 57 -7.22 3.01 -26.30
CA LYS A 57 -6.04 3.46 -25.55
C LYS A 57 -5.60 4.89 -25.90
N ILE A 58 -5.62 5.25 -27.17
CA ILE A 58 -5.23 6.59 -27.66
C ILE A 58 -6.27 7.64 -27.25
N LYS A 59 -7.55 7.40 -27.55
CA LYS A 59 -8.63 8.33 -27.22
C LYS A 59 -8.78 8.51 -25.71
N GLY A 60 -8.68 7.41 -24.94
CA GLY A 60 -8.72 7.46 -23.48
C GLY A 60 -7.59 8.27 -22.89
N LYS A 61 -6.36 8.18 -23.44
CA LYS A 61 -5.23 8.98 -22.98
C LYS A 61 -5.43 10.47 -23.26
N LYS A 62 -5.90 10.84 -24.46
CA LYS A 62 -6.26 12.24 -24.80
C LYS A 62 -7.34 12.79 -23.88
N LEU A 63 -8.39 11.99 -23.62
CA LEU A 63 -9.48 12.37 -22.71
C LEU A 63 -8.97 12.58 -21.30
N LEU A 64 -8.13 11.68 -20.76
CA LEU A 64 -7.55 11.83 -19.44
C LEU A 64 -6.73 13.12 -19.31
N ASN A 65 -5.86 13.43 -20.29
CA ASN A 65 -5.06 14.63 -20.30
C ASN A 65 -5.90 15.91 -20.37
N LYS A 66 -6.95 15.90 -21.18
CA LYS A 66 -7.94 16.99 -21.27
C LYS A 66 -8.63 17.21 -19.92
N ILE A 67 -9.21 16.16 -19.32
CA ILE A 67 -9.88 16.24 -18.02
C ILE A 67 -8.91 16.72 -16.91
N PHE A 68 -7.69 16.17 -16.90
CA PHE A 68 -6.69 16.58 -15.92
C PHE A 68 -6.35 18.08 -16.04
N LEU A 69 -6.12 18.55 -17.27
CA LEU A 69 -5.82 19.96 -17.53
C LEU A 69 -6.99 20.85 -17.12
N GLU A 70 -8.18 20.60 -17.65
CA GLU A 70 -9.36 21.43 -17.39
C GLU A 70 -9.70 21.46 -15.90
N LYS A 71 -9.75 20.28 -15.25
CA LYS A 71 -10.03 20.20 -13.81
C LYS A 71 -8.99 20.98 -13.00
N THR A 72 -7.71 20.88 -13.35
CA THR A 72 -6.66 21.64 -12.66
C THR A 72 -6.81 23.14 -12.85
N LEU A 73 -7.10 23.60 -14.06
CA LEU A 73 -7.26 25.04 -14.36
C LEU A 73 -8.46 25.66 -13.64
N TYR A 74 -9.58 24.95 -13.55
CA TYR A 74 -10.78 25.43 -12.85
C TYR A 74 -10.68 25.33 -11.35
N TYR A 75 -10.18 24.20 -10.85
CA TYR A 75 -10.09 23.93 -9.43
C TYR A 75 -8.94 24.67 -8.75
N ARG A 76 -7.83 24.87 -9.47
CA ARG A 76 -6.60 25.53 -8.98
C ARG A 76 -6.10 24.94 -7.65
N PRO A 77 -5.69 23.66 -7.66
CA PRO A 77 -5.28 22.97 -6.44
C PRO A 77 -3.97 23.56 -5.88
N ASP A 78 -3.85 23.58 -4.55
CA ASP A 78 -2.59 23.86 -3.84
C ASP A 78 -1.63 22.65 -4.01
N LEU A 79 -2.19 21.43 -4.06
CA LEU A 79 -1.45 20.18 -4.19
C LEU A 79 -2.12 19.26 -5.22
N ILE A 80 -1.33 18.78 -6.18
CA ILE A 80 -1.66 17.62 -7.01
C ILE A 80 -0.94 16.40 -6.43
N LEU A 81 -1.71 15.46 -5.89
CA LEU A 81 -1.20 14.22 -5.34
C LEU A 81 -1.53 13.06 -6.29
N MET A 82 -0.51 12.43 -6.86
CA MET A 82 -0.67 11.33 -7.81
C MET A 82 -0.34 10.00 -7.15
N GLY A 83 -1.13 8.96 -7.43
CA GLY A 83 -0.80 7.58 -7.08
C GLY A 83 0.12 6.93 -8.11
N HIS A 84 -0.20 5.69 -8.50
CA HIS A 84 0.50 4.95 -9.56
C HIS A 84 0.21 5.49 -10.98
N VAL A 85 0.16 6.81 -11.14
CA VAL A 85 -0.16 7.50 -12.39
C VAL A 85 1.09 7.63 -13.25
N ASN A 86 0.99 7.26 -14.51
CA ASN A 86 2.07 7.34 -15.50
C ASN A 86 1.55 7.67 -16.92
N THR A 87 0.40 8.29 -16.99
CA THR A 87 -0.36 8.46 -18.24
C THR A 87 -0.64 9.92 -18.57
N ILE A 88 -0.27 10.84 -17.69
CA ILE A 88 -0.30 12.28 -17.96
C ILE A 88 0.91 12.63 -18.82
N GLU A 89 0.68 13.40 -19.88
CA GLU A 89 1.71 13.82 -20.83
C GLU A 89 2.52 15.01 -20.31
N ASN A 90 3.78 15.11 -20.75
CA ASN A 90 4.68 16.17 -20.32
C ASN A 90 4.11 17.55 -20.68
N GLU A 91 3.57 17.68 -21.89
CA GLU A 91 2.96 18.93 -22.39
C GLU A 91 1.79 19.37 -21.50
N THR A 92 1.03 18.40 -20.96
CA THR A 92 -0.07 18.70 -20.04
C THR A 92 0.46 19.19 -18.70
N PHE A 93 1.51 18.56 -18.15
CA PHE A 93 2.18 19.06 -16.94
C PHE A 93 2.75 20.46 -17.13
N ASP A 94 3.41 20.74 -18.27
CA ASP A 94 4.01 22.03 -18.57
C ASP A 94 2.96 23.14 -18.64
N LEU A 95 1.81 22.87 -19.27
CA LEU A 95 0.68 23.81 -19.31
C LEU A 95 0.13 24.10 -17.92
N VAL A 96 -0.03 23.05 -17.09
CA VAL A 96 -0.49 23.23 -15.70
C VAL A 96 0.51 24.05 -14.90
N LYS A 97 1.79 23.74 -14.97
CA LYS A 97 2.85 24.50 -14.23
C LYS A 97 2.94 25.95 -14.67
N LYS A 98 2.77 26.22 -15.97
CA LYS A 98 2.75 27.59 -16.49
C LYS A 98 1.58 28.42 -15.94
N THR A 99 0.42 27.79 -15.76
CA THR A 99 -0.82 28.47 -15.37
C THR A 99 -1.05 28.44 -13.86
N CYS A 100 -0.74 27.34 -13.19
CA CYS A 100 -0.94 27.13 -11.75
C CYS A 100 0.41 27.12 -11.03
N LYS A 101 1.12 28.25 -11.03
CA LYS A 101 2.50 28.38 -10.52
C LYS A 101 2.67 28.03 -9.03
N HIS A 102 1.60 28.04 -8.24
CA HIS A 102 1.63 27.76 -6.81
C HIS A 102 1.34 26.28 -6.47
N THR A 103 0.98 25.49 -7.47
CA THR A 103 0.62 24.08 -7.27
C THR A 103 1.88 23.25 -7.05
N THR A 104 1.92 22.53 -5.93
CA THR A 104 2.95 21.52 -5.66
C THR A 104 2.55 20.18 -6.26
N PHE A 105 3.53 19.44 -6.79
CA PHE A 105 3.30 18.12 -7.38
C PHE A 105 3.96 17.05 -6.51
N SER A 106 3.17 16.11 -6.01
CA SER A 106 3.66 14.96 -5.24
C SER A 106 3.13 13.66 -5.80
N GLN A 107 3.92 12.60 -5.66
CA GLN A 107 3.51 11.27 -6.09
C GLN A 107 3.78 10.25 -4.99
N TRP A 108 2.85 9.30 -4.79
CA TRP A 108 3.06 8.13 -3.93
C TRP A 108 3.11 6.84 -4.76
N TYR A 109 3.88 5.85 -4.26
CA TYR A 109 4.11 4.62 -4.98
C TYR A 109 4.41 3.45 -4.03
N GLU A 110 3.76 2.31 -4.25
CA GLU A 110 3.89 1.14 -3.36
C GLU A 110 4.76 0.02 -3.92
N ASP A 111 5.01 0.02 -5.24
CA ASP A 111 5.80 -1.04 -5.86
C ASP A 111 7.31 -0.82 -5.64
N ASN A 112 8.05 -1.92 -5.66
CA ASN A 112 9.49 -1.90 -5.40
C ASN A 112 10.27 -1.17 -6.51
N LEU A 113 11.18 -0.26 -6.12
CA LEU A 113 12.07 0.49 -6.99
C LEU A 113 13.55 0.21 -6.70
N THR A 114 13.89 -1.04 -6.35
CA THR A 114 15.28 -1.46 -6.18
C THR A 114 15.77 -2.26 -7.37
N ILE A 115 17.03 -2.03 -7.80
CA ILE A 115 17.67 -2.82 -8.86
C ILE A 115 17.58 -4.31 -8.52
N ASN A 116 17.31 -5.13 -9.54
CA ASN A 116 17.05 -6.57 -9.40
C ASN A 116 15.80 -6.94 -8.59
N GLY A 117 14.99 -5.94 -8.20
CA GLY A 117 13.68 -6.20 -7.64
C GLY A 117 12.65 -6.64 -8.70
N PRO A 118 11.56 -7.26 -8.29
CA PRO A 118 10.52 -7.67 -9.23
C PRO A 118 9.94 -6.46 -9.97
N ASP A 119 9.87 -6.57 -11.30
CA ASP A 119 9.34 -5.54 -12.20
C ASP A 119 10.05 -4.16 -12.14
N PHE A 120 11.30 -4.09 -11.63
CA PHE A 120 12.03 -2.81 -11.45
C PHE A 120 12.06 -1.97 -12.73
N GLU A 121 12.54 -2.53 -13.86
CA GLU A 121 12.69 -1.77 -15.10
C GLU A 121 11.33 -1.22 -15.60
N LYS A 122 10.27 -2.01 -15.47
CA LYS A 122 8.92 -1.58 -15.84
C LYS A 122 8.41 -0.49 -14.90
N ASN A 123 8.56 -0.67 -13.60
CA ASN A 123 8.12 0.31 -12.60
C ASN A 123 8.89 1.62 -12.77
N TYR A 124 10.20 1.54 -12.95
CA TYR A 124 11.05 2.71 -13.14
C TYR A 124 10.72 3.44 -14.45
N SER A 125 10.58 2.73 -15.58
CA SER A 125 10.23 3.35 -16.86
C SER A 125 8.87 4.05 -16.83
N ASN A 126 7.91 3.50 -16.10
CA ASN A 126 6.59 4.12 -15.93
C ASN A 126 6.64 5.43 -15.13
N LEU A 127 7.58 5.53 -14.18
CA LEU A 127 7.70 6.71 -13.31
C LEU A 127 8.61 7.78 -13.90
N LYS A 128 9.59 7.38 -14.73
CA LYS A 128 10.60 8.28 -15.30
C LYS A 128 9.99 9.49 -16.00
N THR A 129 8.85 9.31 -16.67
CA THR A 129 8.15 10.41 -17.35
C THR A 129 7.65 11.49 -16.39
N ASN A 130 7.29 11.13 -15.16
CA ASN A 130 6.78 12.07 -14.17
C ASN A 130 7.91 12.75 -13.38
N PHE A 131 9.12 12.18 -13.33
CA PHE A 131 10.21 12.65 -12.46
C PHE A 131 10.65 14.09 -12.71
N GLN A 132 10.46 14.63 -13.89
CA GLN A 132 10.75 16.03 -14.17
C GLN A 132 9.67 17.00 -13.66
N HIS A 133 8.50 16.49 -13.27
CA HIS A 133 7.33 17.28 -12.89
C HIS A 133 6.98 17.21 -11.41
N ILE A 134 7.48 16.22 -10.67
CA ILE A 134 7.17 16.03 -9.26
C ILE A 134 8.23 16.61 -8.35
N ASP A 135 7.82 17.16 -7.22
CA ASP A 135 8.68 17.75 -6.20
C ASP A 135 8.96 16.75 -5.06
N ASN A 136 7.95 15.92 -4.74
CA ASN A 136 8.02 14.94 -3.65
C ASN A 136 7.59 13.56 -4.13
N PHE A 137 8.30 12.54 -3.66
CA PHE A 137 8.00 11.16 -3.97
C PHE A 137 7.92 10.32 -2.69
N PHE A 138 6.72 9.83 -2.39
CA PHE A 138 6.42 9.01 -1.22
C PHE A 138 6.42 7.52 -1.60
N ILE A 139 7.32 6.74 -1.00
CA ILE A 139 7.48 5.33 -1.35
C ILE A 139 7.41 4.41 -0.14
N SER A 140 6.76 3.26 -0.29
CA SER A 140 6.56 2.26 0.78
C SER A 140 7.81 1.43 1.12
N THR A 141 8.97 1.79 0.60
CA THR A 141 10.29 1.23 0.92
C THR A 141 11.14 2.34 1.53
N HIS A 142 12.15 2.01 2.32
CA HIS A 142 13.05 3.06 2.84
C HIS A 142 13.67 3.83 1.67
N PRO A 143 13.71 5.16 1.70
CA PRO A 143 14.25 5.96 0.59
C PRO A 143 15.66 5.56 0.15
N ASP A 144 16.53 5.12 1.07
CA ASP A 144 17.90 4.70 0.74
C ASP A 144 17.95 3.42 -0.11
N ASP A 145 16.92 2.58 -0.06
CA ASP A 145 16.81 1.38 -0.89
C ASP A 145 16.32 1.68 -2.33
N VAL A 146 15.90 2.92 -2.61
CA VAL A 146 15.45 3.32 -3.95
C VAL A 146 16.65 3.48 -4.88
N SER A 147 16.63 2.75 -5.99
CA SER A 147 17.67 2.84 -7.02
C SER A 147 17.36 3.91 -8.06
N LYS A 148 18.41 4.47 -8.68
CA LYS A 148 18.30 5.49 -9.74
C LYS A 148 17.45 6.70 -9.31
N LYS A 149 17.71 7.26 -8.13
CA LYS A 149 17.04 8.48 -7.66
C LYS A 149 17.31 9.67 -8.59
N ASN A 150 16.30 10.52 -8.73
CA ASN A 150 16.48 11.85 -9.33
C ASN A 150 16.79 12.85 -8.20
N SER A 151 17.93 13.54 -8.27
CA SER A 151 18.40 14.46 -7.22
C SER A 151 17.50 15.69 -6.99
N ARG A 152 16.63 16.02 -7.95
CA ARG A 152 15.66 17.13 -7.82
C ARG A 152 14.43 16.77 -6.99
N ILE A 153 14.21 15.47 -6.72
CA ILE A 153 13.02 14.97 -6.03
C ILE A 153 13.36 14.67 -4.58
N ARG A 154 12.54 15.11 -3.65
CA ARG A 154 12.60 14.71 -2.25
C ARG A 154 11.90 13.35 -2.08
N TYR A 155 12.63 12.36 -1.59
CA TYR A 155 12.12 10.99 -1.36
C TYR A 155 11.74 10.80 0.10
N HIS A 156 10.53 10.34 0.33
CA HIS A 156 9.94 10.16 1.65
C HIS A 156 9.46 8.72 1.85
N PHE A 157 9.65 8.18 3.05
CA PHE A 157 9.05 6.89 3.40
C PHE A 157 7.54 7.04 3.56
N LEU A 158 6.77 6.21 2.85
CA LEU A 158 5.32 6.13 2.97
C LEU A 158 4.94 4.84 3.71
N PRO A 159 4.53 4.89 4.98
CA PRO A 159 3.92 3.73 5.62
C PRO A 159 2.57 3.44 4.96
N THR A 160 2.21 2.16 4.89
CA THR A 160 0.89 1.76 4.39
C THR A 160 -0.20 2.17 5.39
N PRO A 161 -1.13 3.05 5.03
CA PRO A 161 -2.16 3.51 5.96
C PRO A 161 -3.20 2.44 6.28
N VAL A 162 -3.80 2.55 7.45
CA VAL A 162 -5.05 1.88 7.85
C VAL A 162 -6.13 2.92 8.06
N ASP A 163 -7.39 2.55 7.83
CA ASP A 163 -8.56 3.38 8.04
C ASP A 163 -9.64 2.59 8.78
N ARG A 164 -10.13 3.09 9.92
CA ARG A 164 -11.14 2.41 10.74
C ARG A 164 -12.46 2.14 10.00
N ASN A 165 -12.76 2.89 8.96
CA ASN A 165 -13.93 2.63 8.11
C ASN A 165 -13.67 1.55 7.05
N ILE A 166 -12.42 1.14 6.86
CA ILE A 166 -11.99 0.12 5.92
C ILE A 166 -11.55 -1.15 6.69
N GLU A 167 -10.60 -1.04 7.61
CA GLU A 167 -10.19 -2.12 8.50
C GLU A 167 -11.11 -2.18 9.73
N LYS A 168 -12.30 -2.77 9.55
CA LYS A 168 -13.39 -2.77 10.56
C LYS A 168 -13.37 -3.97 11.50
N LEU A 169 -12.63 -5.02 11.16
CA LEU A 169 -12.68 -6.27 11.89
C LEU A 169 -11.78 -6.21 13.13
N SER A 170 -12.17 -6.98 14.14
CA SER A 170 -11.36 -7.27 15.32
C SER A 170 -11.29 -8.79 15.45
N ILE A 171 -10.57 -9.42 14.49
CA ILE A 171 -10.57 -10.87 14.29
C ILE A 171 -10.14 -11.61 15.56
N TYR A 172 -9.26 -11.03 16.38
CA TYR A 172 -8.87 -11.59 17.68
C TYR A 172 -10.04 -11.79 18.67
N ASN A 173 -11.20 -11.17 18.45
CA ASN A 173 -12.38 -11.37 19.29
C ASN A 173 -13.15 -12.65 18.92
N SER A 174 -12.87 -13.27 17.78
CA SER A 174 -13.52 -14.52 17.38
C SER A 174 -13.04 -15.69 18.25
N ASN A 175 -13.95 -16.61 18.55
CA ASN A 175 -13.63 -17.87 19.21
C ASN A 175 -13.59 -19.05 18.24
N ASN A 176 -14.14 -18.87 17.04
CA ASN A 176 -14.26 -19.92 16.03
C ASN A 176 -13.57 -19.50 14.74
N TYR A 177 -12.48 -20.19 14.41
CA TYR A 177 -11.79 -20.05 13.15
C TYR A 177 -11.91 -21.33 12.34
N THR A 178 -12.21 -21.20 11.06
CA THR A 178 -12.23 -22.34 10.13
C THR A 178 -10.82 -22.76 9.75
N TYR A 179 -9.90 -21.79 9.72
CA TYR A 179 -8.51 -21.96 9.33
C TYR A 179 -7.56 -21.36 10.38
N ASP A 180 -6.34 -21.87 10.40
CA ASP A 180 -5.30 -21.36 11.30
C ASP A 180 -4.54 -20.17 10.66
N VAL A 181 -4.16 -20.29 9.38
CA VAL A 181 -3.28 -19.34 8.72
C VAL A 181 -3.83 -18.89 7.37
N PHE A 182 -4.00 -17.58 7.23
CA PHE A 182 -4.35 -16.93 5.96
C PHE A 182 -3.12 -16.52 5.16
N PHE A 183 -3.18 -16.72 3.85
CA PHE A 183 -2.27 -16.10 2.89
C PHE A 183 -2.96 -15.80 1.57
N ALA A 184 -2.74 -14.62 1.00
CA ALA A 184 -3.24 -14.26 -0.31
C ALA A 184 -2.17 -13.57 -1.16
N MET A 185 -2.14 -13.90 -2.45
CA MET A 185 -1.32 -13.24 -3.45
C MET A 185 -2.13 -13.00 -4.72
N SER A 186 -1.77 -11.97 -5.47
CA SER A 186 -2.56 -11.59 -6.65
C SER A 186 -2.08 -12.23 -7.94
N HIS A 187 -0.86 -12.77 -7.99
CA HIS A 187 -0.18 -13.21 -9.23
C HIS A 187 -0.32 -12.24 -10.41
N GLY A 188 -0.56 -10.96 -10.13
CA GLY A 188 -1.18 -10.12 -11.12
C GLY A 188 -2.52 -10.75 -11.53
N VAL A 189 -3.19 -10.25 -12.47
CA VAL A 189 -4.46 -10.80 -12.99
C VAL A 189 -4.24 -12.10 -13.79
N ASN A 190 -3.01 -12.60 -13.88
CA ASN A 190 -2.58 -13.62 -14.84
C ASN A 190 -2.35 -15.02 -14.21
N ARG A 191 -3.25 -15.44 -13.32
CA ARG A 191 -3.46 -16.85 -12.95
C ARG A 191 -2.18 -17.69 -12.84
N GLY A 192 -1.36 -17.44 -11.82
CA GLY A 192 -0.18 -18.25 -11.54
C GLY A 192 1.12 -17.80 -12.24
N LYS A 193 1.08 -16.77 -13.10
CA LYS A 193 2.28 -16.17 -13.69
C LYS A 193 2.46 -14.75 -13.22
N VAL A 194 3.63 -14.38 -12.74
CA VAL A 194 4.00 -12.97 -12.60
C VAL A 194 3.98 -12.30 -13.97
N LYS A 195 3.75 -10.98 -14.01
CA LYS A 195 3.69 -10.19 -15.26
C LYS A 195 4.89 -10.40 -16.21
N SER A 196 6.03 -10.81 -15.67
CA SER A 196 7.25 -11.14 -16.43
C SER A 196 7.31 -12.59 -16.92
N GLY A 197 6.27 -13.41 -16.70
CA GLY A 197 6.28 -14.84 -17.03
C GLY A 197 7.13 -15.71 -16.10
N LYS A 198 7.85 -15.12 -15.13
CA LYS A 198 8.66 -15.83 -14.16
C LYS A 198 7.83 -16.46 -13.05
N LYS A 199 8.32 -17.57 -12.51
CA LYS A 199 7.71 -18.23 -11.33
C LYS A 199 7.78 -17.29 -10.12
N ASP A 200 6.68 -17.21 -9.37
CA ASP A 200 6.65 -16.41 -8.14
C ASP A 200 7.27 -17.22 -6.98
N GLU A 201 8.36 -16.72 -6.42
CA GLU A 201 9.07 -17.37 -5.30
C GLU A 201 8.19 -17.64 -4.08
N ARG A 202 7.12 -16.86 -3.90
CA ARG A 202 6.15 -17.07 -2.83
C ARG A 202 5.42 -18.40 -2.95
N GLU A 203 5.20 -18.91 -4.15
CA GLU A 203 4.59 -20.23 -4.35
C GLU A 203 5.43 -21.34 -3.76
N THR A 204 6.74 -21.32 -4.04
CA THR A 204 7.67 -22.30 -3.50
C THR A 204 7.70 -22.22 -1.97
N PHE A 205 7.82 -21.01 -1.43
CA PHE A 205 7.84 -20.78 0.01
C PHE A 205 6.57 -21.33 0.70
N ILE A 206 5.39 -21.00 0.17
CA ILE A 206 4.10 -21.48 0.73
C ILE A 206 3.96 -22.99 0.59
N LYS A 207 4.37 -23.57 -0.54
CA LYS A 207 4.36 -25.04 -0.71
C LYS A 207 5.21 -25.73 0.37
N GLU A 208 6.39 -25.23 0.62
CA GLU A 208 7.30 -25.77 1.63
C GLU A 208 6.74 -25.57 3.05
N LEU A 209 6.17 -24.40 3.34
CA LEU A 209 5.55 -24.11 4.63
C LEU A 209 4.36 -25.06 4.93
N ILE A 210 3.51 -25.33 3.94
CA ILE A 210 2.42 -26.31 4.06
C ILE A 210 2.98 -27.71 4.33
N ASN A 211 4.05 -28.09 3.64
CA ASN A 211 4.65 -29.42 3.83
C ASN A 211 5.25 -29.60 5.23
N LEU A 212 5.79 -28.55 5.82
CA LEU A 212 6.31 -28.54 7.19
C LEU A 212 5.19 -28.59 8.25
N ASN A 213 3.95 -28.23 7.90
CA ASN A 213 2.87 -27.99 8.85
C ASN A 213 1.59 -28.77 8.45
N LYS A 214 1.61 -30.10 8.54
CA LYS A 214 0.50 -30.95 8.10
C LYS A 214 -0.78 -30.75 8.92
N ASP A 215 -0.66 -30.39 10.19
CA ASP A 215 -1.78 -30.17 11.11
C ASP A 215 -2.33 -28.75 11.10
N ILE A 216 -1.71 -27.84 10.32
CA ILE A 216 -2.15 -26.46 10.17
C ILE A 216 -3.11 -26.33 8.99
N LYS A 217 -4.27 -25.76 9.25
CA LYS A 217 -5.28 -25.46 8.23
C LYS A 217 -4.97 -24.11 7.56
N PHE A 218 -4.46 -24.16 6.32
CA PHE A 218 -4.15 -22.97 5.54
C PHE A 218 -5.33 -22.51 4.68
N ASP A 219 -5.66 -21.22 4.70
CA ASP A 219 -6.59 -20.56 3.77
C ASP A 219 -5.79 -19.71 2.78
N ILE A 220 -5.55 -20.22 1.58
CA ILE A 220 -4.63 -19.62 0.62
C ILE A 220 -5.36 -19.22 -0.66
N TYR A 221 -5.15 -17.99 -1.12
CA TYR A 221 -5.73 -17.45 -2.33
C TYR A 221 -4.67 -16.97 -3.34
N GLY A 222 -5.04 -17.05 -4.63
CA GLY A 222 -4.11 -16.73 -5.73
C GLY A 222 -3.01 -17.76 -5.89
N TYR A 223 -3.23 -18.99 -5.44
CA TYR A 223 -2.30 -20.10 -5.48
C TYR A 223 -3.00 -21.33 -6.04
N ARG A 224 -2.33 -22.06 -6.97
CA ARG A 224 -2.92 -23.19 -7.69
C ARG A 224 -4.25 -22.79 -8.33
N ASP A 225 -5.31 -23.54 -8.09
CA ASP A 225 -6.63 -23.36 -8.70
C ASP A 225 -7.52 -22.35 -7.98
N ARG A 226 -7.05 -21.78 -6.84
CA ARG A 226 -7.81 -20.78 -6.10
C ARG A 226 -7.55 -19.37 -6.61
N ASN A 227 -8.61 -18.71 -7.03
CA ASN A 227 -8.54 -17.32 -7.49
C ASN A 227 -8.10 -16.35 -6.38
N PRO A 228 -7.45 -15.23 -6.72
CA PRO A 228 -7.23 -14.13 -5.79
C PRO A 228 -8.55 -13.57 -5.24
N VAL A 229 -8.52 -13.06 -4.01
CA VAL A 229 -9.66 -12.41 -3.35
C VAL A 229 -9.46 -10.90 -3.28
N TRP A 230 -10.55 -10.16 -3.40
CA TRP A 230 -10.56 -8.70 -3.44
C TRP A 230 -11.76 -8.15 -2.67
N SER A 231 -11.65 -6.89 -2.23
CA SER A 231 -12.75 -6.16 -1.57
C SER A 231 -13.43 -6.99 -0.46
N GLU A 232 -14.73 -7.13 -0.51
CA GLU A 232 -15.52 -7.84 0.50
C GLU A 232 -15.14 -9.33 0.62
N SER A 233 -14.82 -9.98 -0.50
CA SER A 233 -14.35 -11.37 -0.47
C SER A 233 -13.00 -11.51 0.27
N PHE A 234 -12.15 -10.47 0.25
CA PHE A 234 -10.93 -10.45 1.04
C PHE A 234 -11.24 -10.38 2.53
N TYR A 235 -12.16 -9.51 2.96
CA TYR A 235 -12.57 -9.41 4.37
C TYR A 235 -13.22 -10.69 4.86
N SER A 236 -14.12 -11.26 4.09
CA SER A 236 -14.71 -12.56 4.37
C SER A 236 -13.67 -13.68 4.49
N ALA A 237 -12.62 -13.66 3.66
CA ALA A 237 -11.55 -14.64 3.73
C ALA A 237 -10.70 -14.48 4.99
N ILE A 238 -10.23 -13.27 5.30
CA ILE A 238 -9.36 -13.05 6.48
C ILE A 238 -10.09 -13.29 7.80
N SER A 239 -11.41 -13.06 7.86
CA SER A 239 -12.20 -13.26 9.10
C SER A 239 -12.29 -14.71 9.56
N ARG A 240 -11.94 -15.67 8.68
CA ARG A 240 -12.00 -17.11 8.98
C ARG A 240 -10.72 -17.69 9.56
N SER A 241 -9.65 -16.89 9.64
CA SER A 241 -8.34 -17.32 10.11
C SER A 241 -7.90 -16.54 11.35
N SER A 242 -7.12 -17.18 12.23
CA SER A 242 -6.57 -16.53 13.43
C SER A 242 -5.25 -15.82 13.18
N MET A 243 -4.47 -16.29 12.21
CA MET A 243 -3.11 -15.85 11.90
C MET A 243 -2.98 -15.55 10.40
N ALA A 244 -1.97 -14.77 10.04
CA ALA A 244 -1.65 -14.49 8.64
C ALA A 244 -0.16 -14.35 8.38
N VAL A 245 0.29 -14.83 7.22
CA VAL A 245 1.66 -14.65 6.75
C VAL A 245 1.73 -13.52 5.73
N ASN A 246 2.63 -12.56 5.93
CA ASN A 246 2.87 -11.47 5.00
C ASN A 246 4.18 -11.66 4.22
N LEU A 247 4.08 -12.20 3.02
CA LEU A 247 5.21 -12.38 2.10
C LEU A 247 5.24 -11.30 1.03
N ASN A 248 6.40 -10.70 0.80
CA ASN A 248 6.60 -9.81 -0.32
C ASN A 248 7.06 -10.59 -1.57
N ARG A 249 6.83 -10.02 -2.73
CA ARG A 249 7.49 -10.42 -3.97
C ARG A 249 8.95 -9.95 -3.94
N GLY A 250 9.88 -10.85 -4.29
CA GLY A 250 11.31 -10.58 -4.25
C GLY A 250 11.87 -10.48 -2.82
N LYS A 251 13.16 -10.13 -2.75
CA LYS A 251 13.88 -10.04 -1.46
C LYS A 251 13.28 -8.96 -0.55
N PRO A 252 13.12 -9.24 0.75
CA PRO A 252 12.68 -8.23 1.72
C PRO A 252 13.59 -7.01 1.70
N LYS A 253 12.99 -5.81 1.75
CA LYS A 253 13.69 -4.52 1.83
C LYS A 253 13.25 -3.78 3.09
N LYS A 254 14.10 -2.90 3.60
CA LYS A 254 13.85 -2.12 4.81
C LYS A 254 12.51 -1.37 4.67
N TYR A 255 11.63 -1.57 5.64
CA TYR A 255 10.28 -1.00 5.74
C TYR A 255 9.35 -1.30 4.55
N SER A 256 9.76 -2.18 3.62
CA SER A 256 8.90 -2.48 2.48
C SER A 256 7.56 -3.06 2.91
N SER A 257 6.50 -2.37 2.54
CA SER A 257 5.13 -2.74 2.86
C SER A 257 4.26 -2.72 1.60
N SER A 258 3.11 -3.35 1.71
CA SER A 258 2.04 -3.29 0.71
C SER A 258 0.73 -3.11 1.45
N ASN A 259 -0.32 -2.73 0.75
CA ASN A 259 -1.64 -2.57 1.34
C ASN A 259 -2.08 -3.78 2.20
N ARG A 260 -1.62 -4.99 1.84
CA ARG A 260 -1.93 -6.22 2.59
C ARG A 260 -1.46 -6.17 4.04
N ILE A 261 -0.27 -5.63 4.36
CA ILE A 261 0.21 -5.60 5.75
C ILE A 261 -0.71 -4.77 6.64
N GLY A 262 -1.13 -3.59 6.15
CA GLY A 262 -2.11 -2.75 6.83
C GLY A 262 -3.45 -3.46 6.99
N SER A 263 -3.94 -4.12 5.93
CA SER A 263 -5.21 -4.84 5.97
C SER A 263 -5.20 -6.05 6.91
N LEU A 264 -4.09 -6.78 7.04
CA LEU A 264 -3.99 -7.93 7.97
C LEU A 264 -3.95 -7.45 9.42
N ILE A 265 -3.00 -6.56 9.75
CA ILE A 265 -2.82 -6.09 11.12
C ILE A 265 -3.99 -5.19 11.54
N GLY A 266 -4.45 -4.31 10.64
CA GLY A 266 -5.57 -3.40 10.89
C GLY A 266 -6.91 -4.12 11.15
N ASN A 267 -7.08 -5.35 10.65
CA ASN A 267 -8.24 -6.18 10.95
C ASN A 267 -8.03 -7.16 12.12
N GLY A 268 -6.88 -7.09 12.78
CA GLY A 268 -6.64 -7.81 14.02
C GLY A 268 -6.25 -9.29 13.85
N LEU A 269 -5.54 -9.66 12.77
CA LEU A 269 -4.89 -10.96 12.66
C LEU A 269 -3.51 -10.95 13.31
N LEU A 270 -3.13 -12.03 13.96
CA LEU A 270 -1.73 -12.25 14.32
C LEU A 270 -0.91 -12.38 13.04
N THR A 271 -0.06 -11.38 12.76
CA THR A 271 0.63 -11.30 11.47
C THR A 271 2.11 -11.62 11.64
N PHE A 272 2.59 -12.57 10.81
CA PHE A 272 4.01 -12.94 10.73
C PHE A 272 4.71 -12.12 9.65
N ILE A 273 5.82 -11.47 10.01
CA ILE A 273 6.60 -10.58 9.14
C ILE A 273 8.06 -11.02 9.13
N ASP A 274 8.68 -11.09 7.95
CA ASP A 274 10.11 -11.35 7.80
C ASP A 274 10.93 -10.28 8.53
N TYR A 275 11.82 -10.69 9.43
CA TYR A 275 12.67 -9.83 10.28
C TYR A 275 13.55 -8.89 9.44
N LYS A 276 13.95 -9.31 8.23
CA LYS A 276 14.75 -8.51 7.30
C LYS A 276 14.06 -7.22 6.84
N LYS A 277 12.73 -7.13 6.99
CA LYS A 277 11.97 -5.89 6.71
C LYS A 277 12.17 -4.80 7.76
N LYS A 278 12.80 -5.09 8.87
CA LYS A 278 13.07 -4.13 9.95
C LYS A 278 11.82 -3.45 10.55
N PHE A 279 10.66 -4.10 10.46
CA PHE A 279 9.45 -3.65 11.14
C PHE A 279 9.54 -3.72 12.66
N ASN A 280 10.52 -4.47 13.19
CA ASN A 280 10.89 -4.49 14.59
C ASN A 280 11.42 -3.12 15.10
N HIS A 281 11.68 -2.16 14.24
CA HIS A 281 11.91 -0.77 14.63
C HIS A 281 10.60 -0.10 15.08
N PHE A 282 9.47 -0.42 14.48
CA PHE A 282 8.16 0.14 14.81
C PHE A 282 7.41 -0.68 15.85
N PHE A 283 7.60 -2.00 15.88
CA PHE A 283 6.83 -2.95 16.69
C PHE A 283 7.74 -3.91 17.43
N ASN A 284 7.33 -4.32 18.63
CA ASN A 284 8.00 -5.38 19.38
C ASN A 284 7.27 -6.74 19.20
N SER A 285 7.84 -7.81 19.77
CA SER A 285 7.30 -9.17 19.67
C SER A 285 5.95 -9.38 20.37
N ASN A 286 5.53 -8.45 21.24
CA ASN A 286 4.19 -8.48 21.86
C ASN A 286 3.12 -7.76 21.01
N GLU A 287 3.47 -7.30 19.81
CA GLU A 287 2.61 -6.54 18.92
C GLU A 287 2.53 -7.18 17.53
N ILE A 288 3.65 -7.69 17.01
CA ILE A 288 3.76 -8.40 15.72
C ILE A 288 4.80 -9.50 15.86
N ILE A 289 4.62 -10.61 15.16
CA ILE A 289 5.57 -11.72 15.19
C ILE A 289 6.52 -11.63 14.02
N PHE A 290 7.81 -11.62 14.32
CA PHE A 290 8.88 -11.64 13.32
C PHE A 290 9.42 -13.05 13.16
N TYR A 291 9.84 -13.39 11.94
CA TYR A 291 10.50 -14.65 11.62
C TYR A 291 11.74 -14.44 10.75
N ASP A 292 12.72 -15.32 10.89
CA ASP A 292 13.99 -15.24 10.15
C ASP A 292 13.99 -16.11 8.89
N ASN A 293 13.34 -17.28 8.95
CA ASN A 293 13.27 -18.24 7.87
C ASN A 293 11.99 -19.10 7.99
N LYS A 294 11.78 -20.02 7.02
CA LYS A 294 10.58 -20.84 6.96
C LYS A 294 10.41 -21.83 8.13
N TYR A 295 11.52 -22.30 8.73
CA TYR A 295 11.48 -23.24 9.86
C TYR A 295 11.07 -22.50 11.13
N ASP A 296 11.71 -21.38 11.40
CA ASP A 296 11.33 -20.47 12.50
C ASP A 296 9.87 -20.00 12.37
N LEU A 297 9.40 -19.72 11.14
CA LEU A 297 7.99 -19.41 10.89
C LEU A 297 7.09 -20.60 11.20
N SER A 298 7.48 -21.82 10.81
CA SER A 298 6.74 -23.04 11.10
C SER A 298 6.59 -23.25 12.60
N ASP A 299 7.69 -23.15 13.36
CA ASP A 299 7.68 -23.31 14.81
C ASP A 299 6.77 -22.30 15.49
N LYS A 300 6.84 -21.03 15.07
CA LYS A 300 5.99 -19.95 15.57
C LYS A 300 4.51 -20.16 15.24
N ILE A 301 4.17 -20.63 14.06
CA ILE A 301 2.79 -20.94 13.70
C ILE A 301 2.23 -22.03 14.65
N ASN A 302 2.96 -23.12 14.85
CA ASN A 302 2.56 -24.20 15.75
C ASN A 302 2.43 -23.72 17.20
N PHE A 303 3.40 -22.93 17.67
CA PHE A 303 3.36 -22.36 19.01
C PHE A 303 2.11 -21.49 19.24
N TYR A 304 1.79 -20.57 18.32
CA TYR A 304 0.65 -19.67 18.47
C TYR A 304 -0.71 -20.37 18.22
N LYS A 305 -0.74 -21.43 17.44
CA LYS A 305 -1.92 -22.29 17.34
C LYS A 305 -2.26 -22.91 18.71
N GLN A 306 -1.25 -23.43 19.42
CA GLN A 306 -1.43 -24.00 20.76
C GLN A 306 -1.69 -22.93 21.82
N ASN A 307 -1.20 -21.71 21.62
CA ASN A 307 -1.32 -20.59 22.56
C ASN A 307 -2.24 -19.48 22.03
N ASN A 308 -3.46 -19.85 21.60
CA ASN A 308 -4.40 -18.96 20.93
C ASN A 308 -4.74 -17.69 21.74
N ASN A 309 -4.87 -17.77 23.06
CA ASN A 309 -5.13 -16.60 23.90
C ASN A 309 -3.97 -15.59 23.87
N LEU A 310 -2.74 -16.06 23.81
CA LEU A 310 -1.57 -15.19 23.64
C LEU A 310 -1.56 -14.56 22.23
N ALA A 311 -1.85 -15.37 21.20
CA ALA A 311 -1.97 -14.92 19.82
C ALA A 311 -2.98 -13.77 19.69
N LYS A 312 -4.16 -13.90 20.29
CA LYS A 312 -5.21 -12.86 20.31
C LYS A 312 -4.74 -11.56 20.97
N LYS A 313 -4.08 -11.66 22.14
CA LYS A 313 -3.55 -10.48 22.86
C LYS A 313 -2.49 -9.74 22.04
N ILE A 314 -1.61 -10.47 21.35
CA ILE A 314 -0.59 -9.87 20.47
C ILE A 314 -1.25 -9.20 19.27
N ALA A 315 -2.19 -9.87 18.61
CA ALA A 315 -2.93 -9.31 17.47
C ALA A 315 -3.67 -8.02 17.83
N GLN A 316 -4.33 -7.98 19.00
CA GLN A 316 -4.99 -6.79 19.51
C GLN A 316 -4.03 -5.62 19.73
N LYS A 317 -2.89 -5.87 20.40
CA LYS A 317 -1.85 -4.83 20.60
C LYS A 317 -1.26 -4.35 19.29
N GLY A 318 -1.03 -5.27 18.36
CA GLY A 318 -0.55 -4.96 17.01
C GLY A 318 -1.51 -4.05 16.27
N GLN A 319 -2.82 -4.38 16.26
CA GLN A 319 -3.84 -3.54 15.65
C GLN A 319 -3.86 -2.14 16.27
N GLN A 320 -3.91 -2.05 17.59
CA GLN A 320 -3.95 -0.76 18.31
C GLN A 320 -2.75 0.11 17.97
N LYS A 321 -1.55 -0.48 17.95
CA LYS A 321 -0.34 0.26 17.64
C LYS A 321 -0.24 0.66 16.17
N TYR A 322 -0.67 -0.21 15.26
CA TYR A 322 -0.68 0.08 13.84
C TYR A 322 -1.61 1.27 13.54
N PHE A 323 -2.83 1.28 14.10
CA PHE A 323 -3.73 2.43 14.03
C PHE A 323 -3.16 3.70 14.68
N ARG A 324 -2.43 3.58 15.78
CA ARG A 324 -1.79 4.74 16.41
C ARG A 324 -0.71 5.35 15.51
N LEU A 325 0.11 4.51 14.85
CA LEU A 325 1.25 4.97 14.07
C LEU A 325 0.87 5.36 12.64
N PHE A 326 0.06 4.56 11.98
CA PHE A 326 -0.12 4.58 10.53
C PHE A 326 -1.59 4.72 10.11
N ASN A 327 -2.42 5.42 10.92
CA ASN A 327 -3.78 5.71 10.47
C ASN A 327 -3.79 6.71 9.31
N GLU A 328 -4.91 6.76 8.61
CA GLU A 328 -5.10 7.56 7.40
C GLU A 328 -4.89 9.07 7.62
N ILE A 329 -5.25 9.57 8.82
CA ILE A 329 -5.11 11.00 9.16
C ILE A 329 -3.63 11.36 9.33
N GLU A 330 -2.88 10.56 10.10
CA GLU A 330 -1.46 10.79 10.33
C GLU A 330 -0.65 10.68 9.03
N VAL A 331 -0.97 9.70 8.18
CA VAL A 331 -0.29 9.53 6.89
C VAL A 331 -0.64 10.69 5.94
N ALA A 332 -1.90 11.09 5.86
CA ALA A 332 -2.31 12.23 5.05
C ALA A 332 -1.68 13.55 5.52
N LYS A 333 -1.64 13.79 6.84
CA LYS A 333 -0.96 14.93 7.45
C LYS A 333 0.52 14.97 7.08
N TYR A 334 1.20 13.83 7.18
CA TYR A 334 2.60 13.70 6.79
C TYR A 334 2.82 14.06 5.32
N ILE A 335 1.99 13.54 4.42
CA ILE A 335 2.08 13.86 2.98
C ILE A 335 1.93 15.37 2.75
N ILE A 336 0.97 16.02 3.41
CA ILE A 336 0.77 17.47 3.29
C ILE A 336 1.95 18.24 3.85
N ASP A 337 2.40 17.92 5.06
CA ASP A 337 3.48 18.62 5.72
C ASP A 337 4.78 18.56 4.90
N GLU A 338 5.14 17.41 4.36
CA GLU A 338 6.30 17.26 3.47
C GLU A 338 6.10 17.95 2.12
N SER A 339 4.90 17.85 1.53
CA SER A 339 4.62 18.42 0.22
C SER A 339 4.60 19.96 0.23
N ILE A 340 3.99 20.56 1.25
CA ILE A 340 3.70 21.99 1.30
C ILE A 340 4.71 22.75 2.17
N LYS A 341 5.06 22.20 3.34
CA LYS A 341 5.94 22.86 4.30
C LYS A 341 7.40 22.43 4.18
N GLY A 342 7.66 21.27 3.58
CA GLY A 342 8.99 20.69 3.44
C GLY A 342 9.58 20.13 4.74
N ILE A 343 8.82 20.13 5.83
CA ILE A 343 9.22 19.63 7.15
C ILE A 343 8.02 18.97 7.81
N SER A 344 8.20 17.72 8.25
CA SER A 344 7.21 17.00 9.05
C SER A 344 7.85 16.38 10.30
N LYS A 345 7.02 16.11 11.29
CA LYS A 345 7.39 15.33 12.48
C LYS A 345 6.36 14.21 12.68
N PRO A 346 6.38 13.18 11.81
CA PRO A 346 5.40 12.11 11.93
C PRO A 346 5.61 11.31 13.20
N ILE A 347 4.53 10.77 13.76
CA ILE A 347 4.57 9.99 15.02
C ILE A 347 5.56 8.82 14.91
N TRP A 348 5.70 8.24 13.74
CA TRP A 348 6.64 7.13 13.50
C TRP A 348 8.09 7.58 13.26
N GLY A 349 8.35 8.87 13.07
CA GLY A 349 9.69 9.39 12.73
C GLY A 349 10.78 8.96 13.71
N LYS A 350 10.46 8.90 15.01
CA LYS A 350 11.39 8.46 16.06
C LYS A 350 11.82 6.98 15.94
N TYR A 351 11.13 6.17 15.16
CA TYR A 351 11.43 4.76 14.93
C TYR A 351 12.23 4.50 13.65
N ILE A 352 12.36 5.49 12.78
CA ILE A 352 13.16 5.39 11.55
C ILE A 352 14.63 5.49 11.94
N LYS A 353 15.40 4.45 11.58
CA LYS A 353 16.85 4.35 11.88
C LYS A 353 17.62 4.24 10.58
#